data_5a949561ec8aaf1e772880fe8e26a614
#
_entry.id   5a949561ec8aaf1e772880fe8e26a614
#
_cell.length_a   1.000
_cell.length_b   1.000
_cell.length_c   1.000
_cell.angle_alpha   90.00
_cell.angle_beta   90.00
_cell.angle_gamma   90.00
#
_symmetry.space_group_name_H-M   'P 1'
#
loop_
_entity.id
_entity.type
_entity.pdbx_description
1 polymer ?
#
loop_
_entity_poly.entity_id
_entity_poly.type
_entity_poly.pdbx_seq_one_letter_code
_entity_poly.pdbx_strand_id
1 'polypeptide(L)'
;HYDVIVVGVGILGLAHAWHAARMGYKVLMLDTTASAQGASVRNFGFVTVTGQRPGEDLPMAVRSAAIWKEVSEVVGISIEQTGAWFVAHSAASEAVLKAYLKESSMTGCCLLGPEDWKQQPVGPFLGEIQAILHSPHELRINPREGIPKLLQWLCEHAGVHFEPSAHVQTVGDGWVQTPGACYQADHVFLCLGDRLQALLPEVWRAFDLRRCMLQMLRLEPIGVRLDHPMLTDL
;
A
#
# COMPACT_ATOMS: atom_id res chain seq x y z
N HIS A 1 7.96 -18.59 23.16
CA HIS A 1 6.87 -18.98 22.25
C HIS A 1 5.95 -17.79 21.97
N TYR A 2 5.49 -17.65 20.75
CA TYR A 2 4.55 -16.64 20.27
C TYR A 2 3.34 -17.34 19.64
N ASP A 3 2.23 -16.64 19.50
CA ASP A 3 1.11 -17.15 18.70
C ASP A 3 1.39 -16.91 17.20
N VAL A 4 2.00 -15.76 16.90
CA VAL A 4 2.31 -15.34 15.51
C VAL A 4 3.73 -14.81 15.39
N ILE A 5 4.47 -15.28 14.40
CA ILE A 5 5.71 -14.66 13.93
C ILE A 5 5.48 -14.07 12.55
N VAL A 6 5.89 -12.81 12.35
CA VAL A 6 5.86 -12.11 11.06
C VAL A 6 7.29 -11.76 10.65
N VAL A 7 7.74 -12.27 9.51
CA VAL A 7 9.05 -11.97 8.95
C VAL A 7 8.90 -10.89 7.87
N GLY A 8 9.41 -9.69 8.18
CA GLY A 8 9.31 -8.49 7.36
C GLY A 8 8.39 -7.42 7.95
N VAL A 9 8.91 -6.18 8.06
CA VAL A 9 8.18 -5.00 8.58
C VAL A 9 7.70 -4.08 7.45
N GLY A 10 7.56 -4.60 6.23
CA GLY A 10 6.84 -3.93 5.16
C GLY A 10 5.33 -3.89 5.42
N ILE A 11 4.57 -3.23 4.54
CA ILE A 11 3.11 -3.06 4.72
C ILE A 11 2.36 -4.38 4.93
N LEU A 12 2.73 -5.45 4.21
CA LEU A 12 2.08 -6.74 4.39
C LEU A 12 2.34 -7.31 5.79
N GLY A 13 3.59 -7.25 6.28
CA GLY A 13 3.91 -7.70 7.63
C GLY A 13 3.22 -6.89 8.70
N LEU A 14 3.21 -5.56 8.57
CA LEU A 14 2.52 -4.67 9.49
C LEU A 14 1.01 -4.91 9.52
N ALA A 15 0.40 -5.19 8.36
CA ALA A 15 -1.02 -5.52 8.29
C ALA A 15 -1.34 -6.85 9.02
N HIS A 16 -0.50 -7.89 8.87
CA HIS A 16 -0.66 -9.13 9.63
C HIS A 16 -0.49 -8.89 11.14
N ALA A 17 0.55 -8.14 11.53
CA ALA A 17 0.77 -7.82 12.94
C ALA A 17 -0.37 -7.00 13.54
N TRP A 18 -0.91 -6.01 12.80
CA TRP A 18 -2.06 -5.22 13.20
C TRP A 18 -3.29 -6.08 13.50
N HIS A 19 -3.63 -6.97 12.58
CA HIS A 19 -4.79 -7.85 12.77
C HIS A 19 -4.58 -8.87 13.88
N ALA A 20 -3.41 -9.51 13.93
CA ALA A 20 -3.09 -10.50 14.96
C ALA A 20 -3.11 -9.88 16.37
N ALA A 21 -2.49 -8.70 16.55
CA ALA A 21 -2.49 -8.01 17.83
C ALA A 21 -3.90 -7.59 18.27
N ARG A 22 -4.75 -7.15 17.36
CA ARG A 22 -6.17 -6.83 17.65
C ARG A 22 -7.01 -8.04 18.02
N MET A 23 -6.61 -9.21 17.58
CA MET A 23 -7.23 -10.49 18.01
C MET A 23 -6.68 -11.00 19.35
N GLY A 24 -5.75 -10.26 19.96
CA GLY A 24 -5.14 -10.60 21.25
C GLY A 24 -3.98 -11.58 21.16
N TYR A 25 -3.47 -11.86 19.97
CA TYR A 25 -2.32 -12.75 19.78
C TYR A 25 -1.01 -12.08 20.21
N LYS A 26 -0.12 -12.89 20.79
CA LYS A 26 1.26 -12.51 21.09
C LYS A 26 2.09 -12.55 19.82
N VAL A 27 2.49 -11.38 19.30
CA VAL A 27 3.14 -11.24 17.99
C VAL A 27 4.62 -10.92 18.14
N LEU A 28 5.46 -11.63 17.37
CA LEU A 28 6.85 -11.27 17.12
C LEU A 28 7.02 -10.84 15.67
N MET A 29 7.63 -9.70 15.45
CA MET A 29 8.09 -9.25 14.12
C MET A 29 9.61 -9.33 14.02
N LEU A 30 10.12 -9.82 12.89
CA LEU A 30 11.54 -9.95 12.58
C LEU A 30 11.85 -9.21 11.28
N ASP A 31 12.89 -8.39 11.26
CA ASP A 31 13.41 -7.81 10.01
C ASP A 31 14.92 -7.63 10.07
N THR A 32 15.57 -7.62 8.93
CA THR A 32 17.01 -7.37 8.80
C THR A 32 17.39 -5.92 9.06
N THR A 33 16.42 -5.01 9.12
CA THR A 33 16.60 -3.57 9.31
C THR A 33 15.70 -3.06 10.42
N ALA A 34 16.04 -1.91 11.00
CA ALA A 34 15.24 -1.29 12.05
C ALA A 34 13.93 -0.66 11.54
N SER A 35 13.76 -0.53 10.23
CA SER A 35 12.56 -0.01 9.59
C SER A 35 12.44 -0.52 8.16
N ALA A 36 11.25 -0.46 7.58
CA ALA A 36 11.02 -0.86 6.20
C ALA A 36 11.91 -0.08 5.21
N GLN A 37 12.59 -0.81 4.32
CA GLN A 37 13.49 -0.26 3.30
C GLN A 37 13.04 -0.58 1.86
N GLY A 38 12.08 -1.51 1.70
CA GLY A 38 11.63 -2.03 0.42
C GLY A 38 10.52 -1.20 -0.23
N ALA A 39 9.73 -1.86 -1.07
CA ALA A 39 8.66 -1.25 -1.86
C ALA A 39 7.64 -0.47 -1.02
N SER A 40 7.41 -0.87 0.23
CA SER A 40 6.43 -0.25 1.13
C SER A 40 6.69 1.24 1.42
N VAL A 41 7.95 1.69 1.35
CA VAL A 41 8.33 3.10 1.56
C VAL A 41 8.83 3.77 0.27
N ARG A 42 8.88 3.03 -0.85
CA ARG A 42 9.37 3.51 -2.15
C ARG A 42 8.25 3.55 -3.18
N ASN A 43 7.13 4.15 -2.81
CA ASN A 43 5.94 4.30 -3.64
C ASN A 43 5.26 5.64 -3.33
N PHE A 44 4.18 5.95 -4.05
CA PHE A 44 3.44 7.20 -3.92
C PHE A 44 2.49 7.25 -2.72
N GLY A 45 2.28 6.13 -2.03
CA GLY A 45 1.36 6.03 -0.89
C GLY A 45 -0.11 5.97 -1.28
N PHE A 46 -0.43 5.55 -2.49
CA PHE A 46 -1.82 5.40 -2.92
C PHE A 46 -2.46 4.15 -2.34
N VAL A 47 -3.65 4.34 -1.79
CA VAL A 47 -4.60 3.29 -1.45
C VAL A 47 -5.70 3.37 -2.50
N THR A 48 -5.56 2.56 -3.56
CA THR A 48 -6.41 2.61 -4.74
C THR A 48 -7.60 1.68 -4.61
N VAL A 49 -8.76 2.16 -5.01
CA VAL A 49 -10.04 1.42 -5.02
C VAL A 49 -10.61 1.36 -6.43
N THR A 50 -10.64 2.49 -7.12
CA THR A 50 -11.16 2.62 -8.48
C THR A 50 -10.34 1.81 -9.48
N GLY A 51 -11.00 1.11 -10.38
CA GLY A 51 -10.36 0.28 -11.41
C GLY A 51 -9.98 -1.13 -10.94
N GLN A 52 -10.29 -1.51 -9.71
CA GLN A 52 -10.14 -2.89 -9.26
C GLN A 52 -11.18 -3.79 -9.94
N ARG A 53 -10.78 -5.04 -10.21
CA ARG A 53 -11.68 -6.00 -10.88
C ARG A 53 -12.94 -6.22 -10.05
N PRO A 54 -14.14 -6.25 -10.67
CA PRO A 54 -15.35 -6.70 -10.00
C PRO A 54 -15.19 -8.11 -9.40
N GLY A 55 -16.00 -8.42 -8.38
CA GLY A 55 -15.94 -9.70 -7.67
C GLY A 55 -15.16 -9.58 -6.37
N GLU A 56 -14.03 -10.26 -6.22
CA GLU A 56 -13.30 -10.29 -4.95
C GLU A 56 -12.37 -9.09 -4.73
N ASP A 57 -11.75 -8.57 -5.80
CA ASP A 57 -10.72 -7.52 -5.68
C ASP A 57 -11.32 -6.18 -5.21
N LEU A 58 -12.43 -5.76 -5.77
CA LEU A 58 -13.06 -4.48 -5.42
C LEU A 58 -13.54 -4.43 -3.96
N PRO A 59 -14.26 -5.43 -3.41
CA PRO A 59 -14.61 -5.45 -1.99
C PRO A 59 -13.39 -5.45 -1.07
N MET A 60 -12.31 -6.16 -1.43
CA MET A 60 -11.06 -6.13 -0.67
C MET A 60 -10.40 -4.75 -0.68
N ALA A 61 -10.38 -4.06 -1.82
CA ALA A 61 -9.84 -2.70 -1.92
C ALA A 61 -10.65 -1.69 -1.09
N VAL A 62 -11.98 -1.76 -1.14
CA VAL A 62 -12.87 -0.95 -0.31
C VAL A 62 -12.61 -1.19 1.17
N ARG A 63 -12.50 -2.47 1.58
CA ARG A 63 -12.18 -2.85 2.96
C ARG A 63 -10.78 -2.34 3.37
N SER A 64 -9.79 -2.47 2.49
CA SER A 64 -8.43 -1.95 2.74
C SER A 64 -8.43 -0.44 2.97
N ALA A 65 -9.17 0.31 2.15
CA ALA A 65 -9.28 1.76 2.34
C ALA A 65 -9.95 2.12 3.67
N ALA A 66 -10.99 1.37 4.09
CA ALA A 66 -11.62 1.55 5.40
C ALA A 66 -10.65 1.25 6.56
N ILE A 67 -9.87 0.16 6.46
CA ILE A 67 -8.84 -0.17 7.44
C ILE A 67 -7.77 0.92 7.50
N TRP A 68 -7.34 1.46 6.37
CA TRP A 68 -6.37 2.56 6.34
C TRP A 68 -6.88 3.82 7.04
N LYS A 69 -8.18 4.15 6.91
CA LYS A 69 -8.80 5.26 7.65
C LYS A 69 -8.74 5.00 9.15
N GLU A 70 -9.15 3.81 9.59
CA GLU A 70 -9.08 3.40 10.99
C GLU A 70 -7.64 3.46 11.54
N VAL A 71 -6.68 2.86 10.83
CA VAL A 71 -5.25 2.89 11.20
C VAL A 71 -4.74 4.32 11.28
N SER A 72 -5.11 5.17 10.31
CA SER A 72 -4.71 6.58 10.29
C SER A 72 -5.20 7.34 11.52
N GLU A 73 -6.45 7.13 11.93
CA GLU A 73 -7.02 7.75 13.12
C GLU A 73 -6.34 7.25 14.40
N VAL A 74 -6.19 5.94 14.55
CA VAL A 74 -5.66 5.32 15.78
C VAL A 74 -4.17 5.60 15.97
N VAL A 75 -3.40 5.55 14.88
CA VAL A 75 -1.93 5.69 14.90
C VAL A 75 -1.48 7.15 14.73
N GLY A 76 -2.36 8.05 14.29
CA GLY A 76 -2.02 9.43 13.97
C GLY A 76 -1.26 9.58 12.66
N ILE A 77 -1.56 8.73 11.67
CA ILE A 77 -1.00 8.86 10.31
C ILE A 77 -1.88 9.83 9.53
N SER A 78 -1.25 10.85 8.92
CA SER A 78 -1.99 11.82 8.10
C SER A 78 -2.44 11.21 6.78
N ILE A 79 -3.73 11.33 6.46
CA ILE A 79 -4.24 11.15 5.10
C ILE A 79 -4.01 12.49 4.40
N GLU A 80 -3.05 12.54 3.49
CA GLU A 80 -2.64 13.79 2.83
C GLU A 80 -3.63 14.24 1.76
N GLN A 81 -4.26 13.29 1.07
CA GLN A 81 -5.25 13.55 0.03
C GLN A 81 -6.30 12.44 0.03
N THR A 82 -7.53 12.80 -0.34
CA THR A 82 -8.66 11.88 -0.56
C THR A 82 -9.19 12.04 -1.96
N GLY A 83 -9.70 10.94 -2.53
CA GLY A 83 -10.10 10.89 -3.93
C GLY A 83 -8.91 10.86 -4.88
N ALA A 84 -9.18 10.70 -6.16
CA ALA A 84 -8.19 10.77 -7.23
C ALA A 84 -8.81 11.25 -8.54
N TRP A 85 -7.97 11.78 -9.42
CA TRP A 85 -8.29 12.07 -10.80
C TRP A 85 -7.63 11.06 -11.72
N PHE A 86 -8.44 10.44 -12.57
CA PHE A 86 -7.98 9.57 -13.66
C PHE A 86 -8.09 10.38 -14.95
N VAL A 87 -6.94 10.77 -15.50
CA VAL A 87 -6.85 11.70 -16.62
C VAL A 87 -6.66 10.91 -17.90
N ALA A 88 -7.54 11.10 -18.87
CA ALA A 88 -7.46 10.51 -20.19
C ALA A 88 -7.00 11.57 -21.22
N HIS A 89 -5.90 11.28 -21.91
CA HIS A 89 -5.37 12.13 -22.99
C HIS A 89 -5.76 11.62 -24.39
N SER A 90 -6.31 10.41 -24.49
CA SER A 90 -6.74 9.82 -25.74
C SER A 90 -8.23 9.47 -25.75
N ALA A 91 -8.83 9.42 -26.94
CA ALA A 91 -10.22 8.96 -27.09
C ALA A 91 -10.43 7.51 -26.64
N ALA A 92 -9.39 6.67 -26.74
CA ALA A 92 -9.43 5.30 -26.26
C ALA A 92 -9.54 5.26 -24.73
N SER A 93 -8.73 6.05 -24.02
CA SER A 93 -8.76 6.15 -22.57
C SER A 93 -10.05 6.78 -22.06
N GLU A 94 -10.56 7.81 -22.77
CA GLU A 94 -11.88 8.38 -22.47
C GLU A 94 -13.00 7.32 -22.55
N ALA A 95 -12.96 6.48 -23.59
CA ALA A 95 -13.93 5.40 -23.75
C ALA A 95 -13.87 4.40 -22.57
N VAL A 96 -12.66 4.10 -22.07
CA VAL A 96 -12.48 3.24 -20.89
C VAL A 96 -13.11 3.87 -19.64
N LEU A 97 -12.88 5.18 -19.40
CA LEU A 97 -13.47 5.87 -18.26
C LEU A 97 -14.99 5.90 -18.32
N LYS A 98 -15.56 6.11 -19.51
CA LYS A 98 -17.03 6.06 -19.74
C LYS A 98 -17.59 4.67 -19.52
N ALA A 99 -16.92 3.63 -19.99
CA ALA A 99 -17.33 2.24 -19.78
C ALA A 99 -17.28 1.88 -18.29
N TYR A 100 -16.20 2.26 -17.60
CA TYR A 100 -16.09 2.07 -16.14
C TYR A 100 -17.28 2.67 -15.38
N LEU A 101 -17.65 3.92 -15.66
CA LEU A 101 -18.77 4.56 -14.99
C LEU A 101 -20.11 3.88 -15.26
N LYS A 102 -20.29 3.32 -16.44
CA LYS A 102 -21.51 2.61 -16.82
C LYS A 102 -21.64 1.25 -16.13
N GLU A 103 -20.51 0.57 -15.92
CA GLU A 103 -20.48 -0.82 -15.43
C GLU A 103 -20.17 -0.91 -13.94
N SER A 104 -19.55 0.14 -13.38
CA SER A 104 -19.12 0.16 -11.98
C SER A 104 -20.30 0.31 -11.04
N SER A 105 -20.28 -0.48 -9.96
CA SER A 105 -21.18 -0.32 -8.82
C SER A 105 -20.72 0.79 -7.84
N MET A 106 -19.59 1.43 -8.08
CA MET A 106 -19.02 2.46 -7.21
C MET A 106 -19.78 3.78 -7.35
N THR A 107 -20.37 4.23 -6.25
CA THR A 107 -21.10 5.50 -6.20
C THR A 107 -20.15 6.69 -6.01
N GLY A 108 -20.54 7.86 -6.50
CA GLY A 108 -19.78 9.10 -6.32
C GLY A 108 -18.66 9.34 -7.33
N CYS A 109 -18.33 8.36 -8.19
CA CYS A 109 -17.46 8.60 -9.34
C CYS A 109 -18.21 9.38 -10.42
N CYS A 110 -17.56 10.38 -11.03
CA CYS A 110 -18.16 11.17 -12.12
C CYS A 110 -17.09 11.64 -13.12
N LEU A 111 -17.51 11.93 -14.35
CA LEU A 111 -16.67 12.66 -15.29
C LEU A 111 -16.76 14.15 -14.96
N LEU A 112 -15.61 14.79 -14.88
CA LEU A 112 -15.50 16.24 -14.73
C LEU A 112 -15.66 16.91 -16.09
N GLY A 113 -16.44 17.99 -16.12
CA GLY A 113 -16.52 18.87 -17.28
C GLY A 113 -15.26 19.77 -17.39
N PRO A 114 -15.00 20.37 -18.58
CA PRO A 114 -13.88 21.27 -18.77
C PRO A 114 -13.85 22.43 -17.76
N GLU A 115 -15.00 22.91 -17.31
CA GLU A 115 -15.12 23.99 -16.33
C GLU A 115 -14.68 23.56 -14.93
N ASP A 116 -14.79 22.27 -14.60
CA ASP A 116 -14.45 21.77 -13.27
C ASP A 116 -12.93 21.72 -13.04
N TRP A 117 -12.15 21.44 -14.10
CA TRP A 117 -10.71 21.23 -13.97
C TRP A 117 -9.84 22.34 -14.57
N LYS A 118 -10.31 23.08 -15.60
CA LYS A 118 -9.54 24.18 -16.20
C LYS A 118 -9.29 25.32 -15.24
N GLN A 119 -10.20 25.56 -14.33
CA GLN A 119 -10.09 26.61 -13.30
C GLN A 119 -9.21 26.19 -12.12
N GLN A 120 -8.85 24.91 -12.01
CA GLN A 120 -7.94 24.45 -10.98
C GLN A 120 -6.51 24.93 -11.25
N PRO A 121 -5.71 25.21 -10.21
CA PRO A 121 -4.34 25.68 -10.37
C PRO A 121 -3.45 24.75 -11.20
N VAL A 122 -3.78 23.47 -11.24
CA VAL A 122 -3.07 22.43 -12.02
C VAL A 122 -3.50 22.41 -13.49
N GLY A 123 -4.65 22.96 -13.84
CA GLY A 123 -5.23 22.91 -15.19
C GLY A 123 -4.23 23.22 -16.31
N PRO A 124 -3.44 24.30 -16.23
CA PRO A 124 -2.45 24.64 -17.25
C PRO A 124 -1.34 23.60 -17.46
N PHE A 125 -1.09 22.73 -16.48
CA PHE A 125 -0.02 21.71 -16.53
C PHE A 125 -0.50 20.36 -17.06
N LEU A 126 -1.80 20.17 -17.24
CA LEU A 126 -2.36 18.88 -17.65
C LEU A 126 -2.33 18.64 -19.18
N GLY A 127 -2.00 19.67 -19.98
CA GLY A 127 -1.97 19.57 -21.43
C GLY A 127 -3.35 19.37 -22.06
N GLU A 128 -3.40 18.70 -23.20
CA GLU A 128 -4.67 18.36 -23.87
C GLU A 128 -5.32 17.16 -23.17
N ILE A 129 -6.55 17.35 -22.68
CA ILE A 129 -7.31 16.35 -21.95
C ILE A 129 -8.59 16.04 -22.71
N GLN A 130 -8.90 14.75 -22.86
CA GLN A 130 -10.17 14.26 -23.39
C GLN A 130 -11.23 14.13 -22.29
N ALA A 131 -10.84 13.58 -21.14
CA ALA A 131 -11.73 13.37 -20.00
C ALA A 131 -10.96 13.27 -18.69
N ILE A 132 -11.59 13.61 -17.58
CA ILE A 132 -11.14 13.29 -16.23
C ILE A 132 -12.27 12.58 -15.50
N LEU A 133 -11.97 11.40 -14.94
CA LEU A 133 -12.84 10.76 -13.98
C LEU A 133 -12.37 11.12 -12.57
N HIS A 134 -13.25 11.72 -11.79
CA HIS A 134 -13.04 11.90 -10.36
C HIS A 134 -13.62 10.70 -9.59
N SER A 135 -12.82 10.14 -8.70
CA SER A 135 -13.26 9.17 -7.71
C SER A 135 -13.02 9.71 -6.29
N PRO A 136 -13.98 9.58 -5.37
CA PRO A 136 -13.81 9.98 -3.97
C PRO A 136 -13.21 8.89 -3.08
N HIS A 137 -12.88 7.71 -3.61
CA HIS A 137 -12.61 6.51 -2.82
C HIS A 137 -11.15 6.32 -2.45
N GLU A 138 -10.23 6.91 -3.20
CA GLU A 138 -8.80 6.78 -2.99
C GLU A 138 -8.33 7.56 -1.78
N LEU A 139 -7.24 7.07 -1.19
CA LEU A 139 -6.50 7.79 -0.16
C LEU A 139 -5.05 7.89 -0.57
N ARG A 140 -4.38 8.94 -0.11
CA ARG A 140 -2.94 9.05 -0.19
C ARG A 140 -2.37 9.34 1.18
N ILE A 141 -1.38 8.55 1.57
CA ILE A 141 -0.58 8.73 2.78
C ILE A 141 0.88 8.95 2.39
N ASN A 142 1.69 9.50 3.30
CA ASN A 142 3.14 9.46 3.13
C ASN A 142 3.69 8.13 3.67
N PRO A 143 4.08 7.18 2.82
CA PRO A 143 4.51 5.85 3.29
C PRO A 143 5.82 5.90 4.08
N ARG A 144 6.67 6.91 3.86
CA ARG A 144 7.93 7.09 4.60
C ARG A 144 7.70 7.51 6.05
N GLU A 145 6.56 8.09 6.35
CA GLU A 145 6.15 8.47 7.71
C GLU A 145 5.17 7.43 8.29
N GLY A 146 4.17 7.03 7.50
CA GLY A 146 3.10 6.15 7.97
C GLY A 146 3.58 4.75 8.34
N ILE A 147 4.46 4.15 7.54
CA ILE A 147 4.97 2.79 7.80
C ILE A 147 5.79 2.71 9.09
N PRO A 148 6.79 3.59 9.36
CA PRO A 148 7.48 3.61 10.63
C PRO A 148 6.57 3.94 11.83
N LYS A 149 5.63 4.87 11.68
CA LYS A 149 4.66 5.20 12.75
C LYS A 149 3.79 4.00 13.13
N LEU A 150 3.33 3.23 12.14
CA LEU A 150 2.54 2.04 12.41
C LEU A 150 3.35 0.98 13.15
N LEU A 151 4.62 0.74 12.76
CA LEU A 151 5.49 -0.17 13.47
C LEU A 151 5.71 0.27 14.92
N GLN A 152 6.03 1.55 15.14
CA GLN A 152 6.23 2.12 16.47
C GLN A 152 4.98 1.96 17.32
N TRP A 153 3.81 2.31 16.80
CA TRP A 153 2.55 2.19 17.50
C TRP A 153 2.25 0.74 17.91
N LEU A 154 2.49 -0.23 17.02
CA LEU A 154 2.30 -1.65 17.31
C LEU A 154 3.17 -2.12 18.48
N CYS A 155 4.42 -1.67 18.53
CA CYS A 155 5.32 -2.00 19.63
C CYS A 155 4.91 -1.35 20.96
N GLU A 156 4.53 -0.07 20.93
CA GLU A 156 4.27 0.72 22.14
C GLU A 156 2.86 0.48 22.73
N HIS A 157 1.85 0.21 21.91
CA HIS A 157 0.45 0.19 22.32
C HIS A 157 -0.24 -1.17 22.13
N ALA A 158 0.26 -2.01 21.21
CA ALA A 158 -0.35 -3.30 20.93
C ALA A 158 0.47 -4.50 21.43
N GLY A 159 1.58 -4.26 22.14
CA GLY A 159 2.41 -5.32 22.72
C GLY A 159 3.13 -6.20 21.70
N VAL A 160 3.28 -5.73 20.47
CA VAL A 160 4.04 -6.43 19.44
C VAL A 160 5.53 -6.35 19.76
N HIS A 161 6.18 -7.52 19.83
CA HIS A 161 7.63 -7.58 19.99
C HIS A 161 8.29 -7.45 18.62
N PHE A 162 9.25 -6.54 18.49
CA PHE A 162 10.01 -6.35 17.26
C PHE A 162 11.51 -6.56 17.51
N GLU A 163 12.12 -7.47 16.75
CA GLU A 163 13.56 -7.71 16.72
C GLU A 163 14.15 -7.16 15.42
N PRO A 164 14.78 -6.00 15.46
CA PRO A 164 15.54 -5.45 14.33
C PRO A 164 16.84 -6.22 14.12
N SER A 165 17.39 -6.14 12.92
CA SER A 165 18.64 -6.83 12.54
C SER A 165 18.56 -8.36 12.66
N ALA A 166 17.37 -8.92 12.70
CA ALA A 166 17.13 -10.34 12.72
C ALA A 166 17.20 -10.92 11.29
N HIS A 167 18.31 -11.57 10.98
CA HIS A 167 18.53 -12.21 9.69
C HIS A 167 17.95 -13.62 9.70
N VAL A 168 16.74 -13.79 9.20
CA VAL A 168 16.12 -15.11 9.08
C VAL A 168 16.86 -15.95 8.03
N GLN A 169 17.38 -17.11 8.44
CA GLN A 169 18.15 -18.02 7.59
C GLN A 169 17.32 -19.18 7.08
N THR A 170 16.49 -19.75 7.95
CA THR A 170 15.61 -20.87 7.62
C THR A 170 14.29 -20.72 8.36
N VAL A 171 13.27 -21.32 7.80
CA VAL A 171 11.92 -21.37 8.35
C VAL A 171 11.38 -22.79 8.24
N GLY A 172 10.54 -23.17 9.18
CA GLY A 172 9.83 -24.43 9.17
C GLY A 172 8.41 -24.24 9.69
N ASP A 173 7.71 -25.35 9.82
CA ASP A 173 6.37 -25.34 10.38
C ASP A 173 6.42 -24.93 11.85
N GLY A 174 5.90 -23.74 12.15
CA GLY A 174 5.87 -23.18 13.50
C GLY A 174 7.20 -22.67 14.04
N TRP A 175 8.26 -22.49 13.23
CA TRP A 175 9.53 -21.96 13.73
C TRP A 175 10.31 -21.13 12.71
N VAL A 176 11.16 -20.26 13.24
CA VAL A 176 12.03 -19.37 12.45
C VAL A 176 13.42 -19.35 13.09
N GLN A 177 14.48 -19.59 12.29
CA GLN A 177 15.88 -19.57 12.73
C GLN A 177 16.60 -18.32 12.27
N THR A 178 17.26 -17.65 13.20
CA THR A 178 18.27 -16.61 12.96
C THR A 178 19.65 -17.09 13.44
N PRO A 179 20.76 -16.39 13.13
CA PRO A 179 22.07 -16.77 13.66
C PRO A 179 22.14 -16.84 15.19
N GLY A 180 21.34 -16.03 15.90
CA GLY A 180 21.40 -15.92 17.36
C GLY A 180 20.31 -16.67 18.10
N ALA A 181 19.21 -17.06 17.46
CA ALA A 181 18.04 -17.63 18.14
C ALA A 181 17.13 -18.43 17.22
N CYS A 182 16.41 -19.39 17.83
CA CYS A 182 15.28 -20.07 17.20
C CYS A 182 14.00 -19.62 17.90
N TYR A 183 13.07 -19.08 17.14
CA TYR A 183 11.76 -18.62 17.61
C TYR A 183 10.68 -19.62 17.21
N GLN A 184 9.72 -19.88 18.08
CA GLN A 184 8.60 -20.79 17.84
C GLN A 184 7.27 -20.01 17.92
N ALA A 185 6.33 -20.37 17.05
CA ALA A 185 4.97 -19.84 17.05
C ALA A 185 3.98 -20.84 16.45
N ASP A 186 2.69 -20.62 16.71
CA ASP A 186 1.63 -21.40 16.09
C ASP A 186 1.47 -21.07 14.60
N HIS A 187 1.76 -19.80 14.23
CA HIS A 187 1.70 -19.32 12.84
C HIS A 187 2.92 -18.49 12.46
N VAL A 188 3.44 -18.70 11.24
CA VAL A 188 4.55 -17.93 10.67
C VAL A 188 4.12 -17.32 9.35
N PHE A 189 4.18 -15.98 9.25
CA PHE A 189 3.90 -15.22 8.03
C PHE A 189 5.20 -14.69 7.44
N LEU A 190 5.46 -15.02 6.18
CA LEU A 190 6.65 -14.58 5.44
C LEU A 190 6.29 -13.42 4.52
N CYS A 191 6.58 -12.20 4.96
CA CYS A 191 6.27 -10.95 4.27
C CYS A 191 7.55 -10.30 3.69
N LEU A 192 8.33 -11.07 2.95
CA LEU A 192 9.72 -10.78 2.56
C LEU A 192 9.85 -9.76 1.41
N GLY A 193 8.74 -9.37 0.78
CA GLY A 193 8.77 -8.49 -0.39
C GLY A 193 9.60 -9.11 -1.52
N ASP A 194 10.50 -8.32 -2.10
CA ASP A 194 11.37 -8.78 -3.19
C ASP A 194 12.55 -9.67 -2.74
N ARG A 195 12.70 -9.92 -1.44
CA ARG A 195 13.74 -10.79 -0.87
C ARG A 195 13.30 -12.26 -0.76
N LEU A 196 12.10 -12.60 -1.21
CA LEU A 196 11.57 -13.97 -1.18
C LEU A 196 12.54 -14.99 -1.82
N GLN A 197 13.23 -14.60 -2.89
CA GLN A 197 14.21 -15.45 -3.58
C GLN A 197 15.35 -15.91 -2.67
N ALA A 198 15.75 -15.10 -1.69
CA ALA A 198 16.86 -15.45 -0.79
C ALA A 198 16.50 -16.54 0.21
N LEU A 199 15.25 -16.59 0.67
CA LEU A 199 14.79 -17.55 1.68
C LEU A 199 14.06 -18.73 1.06
N LEU A 200 13.27 -18.51 -0.01
CA LEU A 200 12.45 -19.53 -0.68
C LEU A 200 12.66 -19.48 -2.21
N PRO A 201 13.87 -19.83 -2.70
CA PRO A 201 14.20 -19.75 -4.12
C PRO A 201 13.35 -20.68 -5.00
N GLU A 202 12.85 -21.78 -4.48
CA GLU A 202 11.96 -22.70 -5.17
C GLU A 202 10.60 -22.07 -5.43
N VAL A 203 10.03 -21.34 -4.47
CA VAL A 203 8.77 -20.59 -4.64
C VAL A 203 8.95 -19.49 -5.68
N TRP A 204 10.07 -18.75 -5.60
CA TRP A 204 10.38 -17.71 -6.57
C TRP A 204 10.38 -18.24 -8.00
N ARG A 205 11.04 -19.39 -8.22
CA ARG A 205 11.12 -20.02 -9.55
C ARG A 205 9.80 -20.62 -10.01
N ALA A 206 9.05 -21.25 -9.09
CA ALA A 206 7.77 -21.89 -9.43
C ALA A 206 6.73 -20.91 -9.98
N PHE A 207 6.75 -19.65 -9.54
CA PHE A 207 5.83 -18.61 -9.97
C PHE A 207 6.41 -17.65 -11.02
N ASP A 208 7.60 -17.91 -11.58
CA ASP A 208 8.32 -17.02 -12.53
C ASP A 208 8.33 -15.55 -12.05
N LEU A 209 8.57 -15.34 -10.77
CA LEU A 209 8.56 -14.01 -10.19
C LEU A 209 9.71 -13.17 -10.73
N ARG A 210 9.42 -11.91 -11.09
CA ARG A 210 10.40 -10.97 -11.62
C ARG A 210 10.39 -9.68 -10.83
N ARG A 211 11.55 -9.06 -10.69
CA ARG A 211 11.66 -7.72 -10.12
C ARG A 211 11.38 -6.68 -11.19
N CYS A 212 10.50 -5.74 -10.86
CA CYS A 212 10.25 -4.56 -11.67
C CYS A 212 10.86 -3.35 -10.97
N MET A 213 11.69 -2.59 -11.69
CA MET A 213 12.23 -1.33 -11.19
C MET A 213 11.23 -0.21 -11.48
N LEU A 214 10.79 0.46 -10.41
CA LEU A 214 10.02 1.70 -10.52
C LEU A 214 10.95 2.90 -10.55
N GLN A 215 10.79 3.75 -11.57
CA GLN A 215 11.47 5.02 -11.67
C GLN A 215 10.55 6.11 -11.12
N MET A 216 10.93 6.72 -9.99
CA MET A 216 10.17 7.78 -9.36
C MET A 216 10.95 9.10 -9.45
N LEU A 217 10.27 10.17 -9.85
CA LEU A 217 10.82 11.51 -9.91
C LEU A 217 10.26 12.35 -8.76
N ARG A 218 11.13 13.16 -8.15
CA ARG A 218 10.75 14.19 -7.20
C ARG A 218 11.16 15.54 -7.76
N LEU A 219 10.19 16.43 -7.89
CA LEU A 219 10.42 17.79 -8.35
C LEU A 219 10.45 18.74 -7.14
N GLU A 220 11.15 19.87 -7.29
CA GLU A 220 11.01 21.01 -6.39
C GLU A 220 9.58 21.56 -6.49
N PRO A 221 9.07 22.18 -5.42
CA PRO A 221 7.74 22.79 -5.44
C PRO A 221 7.60 23.79 -6.59
N ILE A 222 6.62 23.57 -7.44
CA ILE A 222 6.31 24.47 -8.59
C ILE A 222 5.28 25.55 -8.25
N GLY A 223 4.95 25.72 -6.96
CA GLY A 223 3.98 26.71 -6.50
C GLY A 223 2.52 26.30 -6.68
N VAL A 224 2.25 25.07 -7.13
CA VAL A 224 0.91 24.53 -7.30
C VAL A 224 0.69 23.38 -6.32
N ARG A 225 -0.42 23.42 -5.59
CA ARG A 225 -0.87 22.32 -4.75
C ARG A 225 -1.87 21.48 -5.55
N LEU A 226 -1.66 20.17 -5.52
CA LEU A 226 -2.62 19.19 -6.05
C LEU A 226 -3.53 18.74 -4.92
N ASP A 227 -4.83 18.95 -5.06
CA ASP A 227 -5.81 18.54 -4.05
C ASP A 227 -6.10 17.04 -4.13
N HIS A 228 -5.91 16.45 -5.30
CA HIS A 228 -6.06 15.02 -5.55
C HIS A 228 -4.81 14.44 -6.21
N PRO A 229 -4.43 13.20 -5.89
CA PRO A 229 -3.48 12.46 -6.71
C PRO A 229 -4.06 12.22 -8.11
N MET A 230 -3.18 12.17 -9.10
CA MET A 230 -3.54 11.98 -10.48
C MET A 230 -2.91 10.71 -11.04
N LEU A 231 -3.72 9.95 -11.77
CA LEU A 231 -3.28 8.82 -12.59
C LEU A 231 -3.62 9.15 -14.03
N THR A 232 -2.69 8.91 -14.94
CA THR A 232 -2.86 9.24 -16.36
C THR A 232 -2.51 8.05 -17.23
N ASP A 233 -3.10 8.00 -18.42
CA ASP A 233 -2.65 7.16 -19.52
C ASP A 233 -1.30 7.67 -20.08
N LEU A 234 -0.51 6.77 -20.62
CA LEU A 234 0.76 7.05 -21.31
C LEU A 234 0.59 6.83 -22.80
#